data_a0f3fc8329d6c8e867f3db88199090cb
#
_entry.id   a0f3fc8329d6c8e867f3db88199090cb
#
_cell.length_a   1.000
_cell.length_b   1.000
_cell.length_c   1.000
_cell.angle_alpha   90.00
_cell.angle_beta   90.00
_cell.angle_gamma   90.00
#
_symmetry.space_group_name_H-M   'P 1'
#
loop_
_entity.id
_entity.type
_entity.pdbx_description
1 polymer ?
#
loop_
_entity_poly.entity_id
_entity_poly.type
_entity_poly.pdbx_seq_one_letter_code
_entity_poly.pdbx_strand_id
1 'polypeptide(L)'
;MFFGNAKITVKETPGHTDASVSYLIEVDGNRVIFSGDLIYDEGQIWDLYSLQKGDWGTDYHGFLGDRKRLATSLDLLKGESPSLLVPTHGNIISDPFLAIDTLMKRIDLCYDRYLAISALRHYAPDFFPYYADKDDHMPIRSGKKIPSFLRHFGTTWIVISENRQAFVMDCGSTQVIREIEKLQELGEISEITELWVTHYHDDHVDAIPEFQNRFSCYTRTDSIVAQVIESPEAYRI
;
A
#
# COMPACT_ATOMS: atom_id res chain seq x y z
N MET A 1 -19.51 31.62 -9.00
CA MET A 1 -20.98 31.48 -9.15
C MET A 1 -21.64 32.18 -7.99
N PHE A 2 -22.87 32.72 -8.21
CA PHE A 2 -23.62 33.33 -7.13
C PHE A 2 -24.94 32.62 -6.89
N PHE A 3 -25.31 32.51 -5.61
CA PHE A 3 -26.61 32.02 -5.19
C PHE A 3 -27.16 32.98 -4.12
N GLY A 4 -28.13 33.83 -4.52
CA GLY A 4 -28.54 34.96 -3.69
C GLY A 4 -27.39 35.94 -3.47
N ASN A 5 -27.10 36.26 -2.21
CA ASN A 5 -25.97 37.08 -1.80
C ASN A 5 -24.66 36.26 -1.56
N ALA A 6 -24.73 34.94 -1.68
CA ALA A 6 -23.57 34.09 -1.50
C ALA A 6 -22.74 33.97 -2.79
N LYS A 7 -21.43 34.11 -2.67
CA LYS A 7 -20.46 33.81 -3.73
C LYS A 7 -19.88 32.44 -3.49
N ILE A 8 -19.99 31.54 -4.48
CA ILE A 8 -19.48 30.18 -4.42
C ILE A 8 -18.29 30.04 -5.36
N THR A 9 -17.17 29.56 -4.82
CA THR A 9 -15.93 29.24 -5.55
C THR A 9 -15.59 27.78 -5.38
N VAL A 10 -15.28 27.08 -6.46
CA VAL A 10 -14.81 25.70 -6.43
C VAL A 10 -13.29 25.71 -6.36
N LYS A 11 -12.73 24.91 -5.49
CA LYS A 11 -11.30 24.69 -5.33
C LYS A 11 -10.99 23.22 -5.58
N GLU A 12 -10.03 22.93 -6.42
CA GLU A 12 -9.50 21.57 -6.56
C GLU A 12 -8.70 21.23 -5.30
N THR A 13 -9.10 20.18 -4.62
CA THR A 13 -8.50 19.73 -3.36
C THR A 13 -8.31 18.20 -3.37
N PRO A 14 -7.43 17.69 -4.26
CA PRO A 14 -7.11 16.28 -4.31
C PRO A 14 -6.42 15.83 -3.01
N GLY A 15 -6.61 14.56 -2.65
CA GLY A 15 -6.00 13.97 -1.45
C GLY A 15 -6.78 12.77 -0.94
N HIS A 16 -8.09 12.95 -0.73
CA HIS A 16 -8.99 11.82 -0.50
C HIS A 16 -9.23 11.04 -1.80
N THR A 17 -9.52 11.76 -2.88
CA THR A 17 -9.50 11.25 -4.27
C THR A 17 -8.76 12.22 -5.17
N ASP A 18 -8.41 11.80 -6.40
CA ASP A 18 -7.69 12.63 -7.37
C ASP A 18 -8.53 13.82 -7.86
N ALA A 19 -9.84 13.64 -7.88
CA ALA A 19 -10.80 14.63 -8.38
C ALA A 19 -11.59 15.33 -7.26
N SER A 20 -11.13 15.24 -6.01
CA SER A 20 -11.80 15.91 -4.89
C SER A 20 -11.78 17.41 -5.05
N VAL A 21 -12.90 18.03 -4.72
CA VAL A 21 -13.07 19.49 -4.71
C VAL A 21 -13.67 19.97 -3.39
N SER A 22 -13.35 21.21 -3.03
CA SER A 22 -13.97 21.92 -1.91
C SER A 22 -14.73 23.14 -2.42
N TYR A 23 -15.81 23.50 -1.75
CA TYR A 23 -16.62 24.68 -2.08
C TYR A 23 -16.41 25.77 -1.04
N LEU A 24 -15.78 26.86 -1.44
CA LEU A 24 -15.69 28.07 -0.64
C LEU A 24 -16.94 28.92 -0.86
N ILE A 25 -17.66 29.22 0.21
CA ILE A 25 -18.86 30.05 0.22
C ILE A 25 -18.57 31.30 1.04
N GLU A 26 -18.65 32.46 0.36
CA GLU A 26 -18.55 33.78 0.98
C GLU A 26 -19.96 34.35 1.09
N VAL A 27 -20.43 34.56 2.31
CA VAL A 27 -21.78 35.10 2.61
C VAL A 27 -21.75 35.88 3.92
N ASP A 28 -22.31 37.06 3.92
CA ASP A 28 -22.43 37.97 5.07
C ASP A 28 -21.12 38.18 5.84
N GLY A 29 -20.01 38.29 5.13
CA GLY A 29 -18.66 38.42 5.70
C GLY A 29 -18.03 37.16 6.23
N ASN A 30 -18.72 36.02 6.18
CA ASN A 30 -18.20 34.75 6.59
C ASN A 30 -17.63 34.00 5.39
N ARG A 31 -16.60 33.15 5.66
CA ARG A 31 -16.00 32.23 4.72
C ARG A 31 -16.18 30.81 5.22
N VAL A 32 -17.05 30.06 4.58
CA VAL A 32 -17.36 28.68 4.93
C VAL A 32 -16.86 27.79 3.83
N ILE A 33 -16.10 26.75 4.18
CA ILE A 33 -15.62 25.79 3.21
C ILE A 33 -16.26 24.43 3.46
N PHE A 34 -16.92 23.87 2.46
CA PHE A 34 -17.36 22.49 2.41
C PHE A 34 -16.21 21.67 1.86
N SER A 35 -15.55 20.91 2.74
CA SER A 35 -14.26 20.27 2.46
C SER A 35 -14.36 18.82 1.93
N GLY A 36 -15.60 18.29 1.80
CA GLY A 36 -15.77 16.87 1.48
C GLY A 36 -15.13 15.99 2.55
N ASP A 37 -14.42 14.97 2.11
CA ASP A 37 -13.76 13.98 3.00
C ASP A 37 -12.26 14.28 3.22
N LEU A 38 -11.84 15.51 2.90
CA LEU A 38 -10.44 15.90 3.03
C LEU A 38 -9.97 15.97 4.49
N ILE A 39 -10.86 16.38 5.37
CA ILE A 39 -10.66 16.50 6.81
C ILE A 39 -12.01 16.42 7.51
N TYR A 40 -12.07 15.88 8.71
CA TYR A 40 -13.25 15.97 9.57
C TYR A 40 -12.88 16.07 11.04
N ASP A 41 -13.87 16.43 11.86
CA ASP A 41 -13.71 16.71 13.29
C ASP A 41 -12.48 17.58 13.60
N GLU A 42 -11.81 17.36 14.70
CA GLU A 42 -10.66 18.13 15.16
C GLU A 42 -9.34 17.66 14.51
N GLY A 43 -9.29 17.55 13.19
CA GLY A 43 -8.11 17.14 12.44
C GLY A 43 -7.95 15.63 12.37
N GLN A 44 -8.94 14.98 11.80
CA GLN A 44 -8.98 13.57 11.48
C GLN A 44 -9.15 13.35 9.98
N ILE A 45 -8.91 12.13 9.51
CA ILE A 45 -9.32 11.60 8.22
C ILE A 45 -10.23 10.41 8.47
N TRP A 46 -11.04 10.04 7.47
CA TRP A 46 -11.97 8.92 7.60
C TRP A 46 -11.25 7.63 7.98
N ASP A 47 -10.23 7.29 7.22
CA ASP A 47 -9.31 6.17 7.49
C ASP A 47 -7.97 6.37 6.76
N LEU A 48 -7.03 5.46 6.98
CA LEU A 48 -5.74 5.49 6.30
C LEU A 48 -5.84 5.14 4.82
N TYR A 49 -6.96 4.55 4.39
CA TYR A 49 -7.20 4.21 2.99
C TYR A 49 -7.21 5.44 2.09
N SER A 50 -7.70 6.57 2.59
CA SER A 50 -7.67 7.84 1.88
C SER A 50 -6.25 8.35 1.54
N LEU A 51 -5.21 7.75 2.15
CA LEU A 51 -3.80 8.04 1.89
C LEU A 51 -3.11 6.99 1.00
N GLN A 52 -3.83 5.98 0.53
CA GLN A 52 -3.26 4.82 -0.15
C GLN A 52 -3.15 4.97 -1.67
N LYS A 53 -3.58 6.07 -2.21
CA LYS A 53 -3.60 6.24 -3.65
C LYS A 53 -2.27 6.76 -4.19
N GLY A 54 -1.62 5.96 -5.00
CA GLY A 54 -0.48 6.35 -5.83
C GLY A 54 -0.67 5.83 -7.25
N ASP A 55 0.03 6.39 -8.22
CA ASP A 55 0.01 5.99 -9.64
C ASP A 55 0.63 4.58 -9.88
N TRP A 56 0.87 3.83 -8.82
CA TRP A 56 1.70 2.62 -8.84
C TRP A 56 0.92 1.33 -8.99
N GLY A 57 -0.41 1.38 -9.01
CA GLY A 57 -1.26 0.19 -9.16
C GLY A 57 -1.14 -0.84 -8.03
N THR A 58 -0.48 -0.49 -6.92
CA THR A 58 -0.29 -1.39 -5.79
C THR A 58 -0.90 -0.82 -4.53
N ASP A 59 -2.07 -1.30 -4.18
CA ASP A 59 -2.81 -0.90 -2.98
C ASP A 59 -2.28 -1.54 -1.69
N TYR A 60 -1.32 -2.42 -1.80
CA TYR A 60 -0.99 -3.36 -0.75
C TYR A 60 -0.19 -2.78 0.41
N HIS A 61 0.28 -1.55 0.30
CA HIS A 61 1.31 -1.07 1.20
C HIS A 61 0.85 0.07 2.11
N GLY A 62 -0.41 0.08 2.46
CA GLY A 62 -0.95 0.96 3.48
C GLY A 62 -0.81 2.43 3.10
N PHE A 63 -0.07 3.21 3.78
CA PHE A 63 -0.05 4.64 3.58
C PHE A 63 0.83 5.20 2.44
N LEU A 64 1.04 4.48 1.37
CA LEU A 64 1.71 4.99 0.17
C LEU A 64 0.84 5.97 -0.63
N GLY A 65 -0.23 6.47 -0.03
CA GLY A 65 -1.10 7.41 -0.66
C GLY A 65 -0.51 8.81 -0.82
N ASP A 66 -1.25 9.66 -1.47
CA ASP A 66 -0.78 10.99 -1.88
C ASP A 66 -0.80 12.00 -0.72
N ARG A 67 0.04 11.75 0.31
CA ARG A 67 0.24 12.67 1.43
C ARG A 67 0.53 14.09 0.96
N LYS A 68 1.30 14.23 -0.14
CA LYS A 68 1.69 15.55 -0.64
C LYS A 68 0.49 16.32 -1.18
N ARG A 69 -0.39 15.66 -1.93
CA ARG A 69 -1.61 16.30 -2.43
C ARG A 69 -2.54 16.67 -1.28
N LEU A 70 -2.75 15.78 -0.33
CA LEU A 70 -3.55 16.07 0.85
C LEU A 70 -3.02 17.28 1.62
N ALA A 71 -1.71 17.31 1.90
CA ALA A 71 -1.06 18.44 2.56
C ALA A 71 -1.22 19.75 1.77
N THR A 72 -0.96 19.71 0.47
CA THR A 72 -1.12 20.89 -0.40
C THR A 72 -2.56 21.41 -0.40
N SER A 73 -3.54 20.50 -0.43
CA SER A 73 -4.96 20.87 -0.40
C SER A 73 -5.37 21.49 0.94
N LEU A 74 -4.88 20.93 2.05
CA LEU A 74 -5.12 21.48 3.38
C LEU A 74 -4.50 22.88 3.53
N ASP A 75 -3.28 23.10 3.05
CA ASP A 75 -2.61 24.40 3.02
C ASP A 75 -3.38 25.41 2.15
N LEU A 76 -3.90 24.97 1.01
CA LEU A 76 -4.75 25.80 0.16
C LEU A 76 -6.02 26.24 0.92
N LEU A 77 -6.71 25.30 1.60
CA LEU A 77 -7.89 25.63 2.39
C LEU A 77 -7.55 26.58 3.55
N LYS A 78 -6.43 26.36 4.22
CA LYS A 78 -5.93 27.25 5.28
C LYS A 78 -5.64 28.66 4.76
N GLY A 79 -5.05 28.77 3.55
CA GLY A 79 -4.77 30.05 2.88
C GLY A 79 -6.02 30.86 2.53
N GLU A 80 -7.16 30.20 2.37
CA GLU A 80 -8.45 30.90 2.16
C GLU A 80 -9.01 31.55 3.44
N SER A 81 -8.38 31.33 4.60
CA SER A 81 -8.79 31.88 5.89
C SER A 81 -10.27 31.64 6.22
N PRO A 82 -10.72 30.39 6.21
CA PRO A 82 -12.11 30.07 6.52
C PRO A 82 -12.46 30.35 7.98
N SER A 83 -13.69 30.80 8.22
CA SER A 83 -14.28 30.88 9.54
C SER A 83 -14.80 29.52 10.03
N LEU A 84 -15.21 28.66 9.09
CA LEU A 84 -15.72 27.32 9.34
C LEU A 84 -15.28 26.36 8.24
N LEU A 85 -15.00 25.10 8.63
CA LEU A 85 -14.99 23.98 7.70
C LEU A 85 -16.21 23.08 7.97
N VAL A 86 -16.83 22.63 6.89
CA VAL A 86 -17.99 21.73 6.91
C VAL A 86 -17.60 20.47 6.15
N PRO A 87 -17.15 19.43 6.85
CA PRO A 87 -16.82 18.15 6.23
C PRO A 87 -18.09 17.37 5.86
N THR A 88 -17.98 16.35 5.01
CA THR A 88 -19.08 15.44 4.70
C THR A 88 -19.43 14.57 5.91
N HIS A 89 -18.43 14.18 6.69
CA HIS A 89 -18.57 13.36 7.89
C HIS A 89 -18.02 14.09 9.12
N GLY A 90 -18.61 13.82 10.28
CA GLY A 90 -18.21 14.43 11.54
C GLY A 90 -18.89 15.78 11.79
N ASN A 91 -18.31 16.57 12.68
CA ASN A 91 -18.86 17.83 13.15
C ASN A 91 -18.35 19.02 12.32
N ILE A 92 -19.09 20.11 12.35
CA ILE A 92 -18.61 21.40 11.82
C ILE A 92 -17.37 21.82 12.62
N ILE A 93 -16.31 22.18 11.92
CA ILE A 93 -15.04 22.60 12.48
C ILE A 93 -15.04 24.12 12.67
N SER A 94 -15.08 24.55 13.92
CA SER A 94 -15.13 25.98 14.29
C SER A 94 -13.73 26.62 14.40
N ASP A 95 -12.67 25.82 14.49
CA ASP A 95 -11.28 26.26 14.42
C ASP A 95 -10.56 25.54 13.27
N PRO A 96 -10.74 26.00 12.01
CA PRO A 96 -10.13 25.39 10.85
C PRO A 96 -8.61 25.32 10.89
N PHE A 97 -7.96 26.36 11.44
CA PHE A 97 -6.50 26.43 11.51
C PHE A 97 -5.94 25.37 12.43
N LEU A 98 -6.49 25.24 13.63
CA LEU A 98 -6.08 24.24 14.59
C LEU A 98 -6.32 22.82 14.07
N ALA A 99 -7.47 22.57 13.46
CA ALA A 99 -7.82 21.26 12.92
C ALA A 99 -6.86 20.86 11.79
N ILE A 100 -6.58 21.74 10.84
CA ILE A 100 -5.65 21.51 9.73
C ILE A 100 -4.24 21.24 10.28
N ASP A 101 -3.73 22.09 11.18
CA ASP A 101 -2.38 21.92 11.73
C ASP A 101 -2.27 20.62 12.55
N THR A 102 -3.34 20.26 13.26
CA THR A 102 -3.41 19.00 13.99
C THR A 102 -3.37 17.80 13.04
N LEU A 103 -4.15 17.82 11.96
CA LEU A 103 -4.14 16.74 10.97
C LEU A 103 -2.77 16.62 10.30
N MET A 104 -2.19 17.74 9.85
CA MET A 104 -0.86 17.74 9.23
C MET A 104 0.19 17.09 10.12
N LYS A 105 0.21 17.49 11.41
CA LYS A 105 1.10 16.90 12.40
C LYS A 105 0.85 15.40 12.60
N ARG A 106 -0.42 14.98 12.65
CA ARG A 106 -0.78 13.56 12.81
C ARG A 106 -0.34 12.72 11.61
N ILE A 107 -0.52 13.24 10.40
CA ILE A 107 -0.07 12.60 9.17
C ILE A 107 1.45 12.42 9.19
N ASP A 108 2.20 13.45 9.55
CA ASP A 108 3.67 13.37 9.66
C ASP A 108 4.11 12.30 10.65
N LEU A 109 3.52 12.28 11.83
CA LEU A 109 3.81 11.26 12.85
C LEU A 109 3.46 9.85 12.37
N CYS A 110 2.34 9.70 11.65
CA CYS A 110 1.92 8.42 11.09
C CYS A 110 2.93 7.90 10.07
N TYR A 111 3.36 8.75 9.14
CA TYR A 111 4.39 8.41 8.16
C TYR A 111 5.74 8.09 8.80
N ASP A 112 6.17 8.89 9.77
CA ASP A 112 7.41 8.62 10.52
C ASP A 112 7.39 7.24 11.17
N ARG A 113 6.27 6.87 11.80
CA ARG A 113 6.12 5.54 12.42
C ARG A 113 6.08 4.43 11.41
N TYR A 114 5.36 4.61 10.30
CA TYR A 114 5.35 3.64 9.23
C TYR A 114 6.74 3.41 8.66
N LEU A 115 7.46 4.47 8.32
CA LEU A 115 8.81 4.38 7.78
C LEU A 115 9.81 3.77 8.76
N ALA A 116 9.65 4.03 10.05
CA ALA A 116 10.52 3.45 11.08
C ALA A 116 10.50 1.91 11.07
N ILE A 117 9.38 1.29 10.69
CA ILE A 117 9.21 -0.17 10.65
C ILE A 117 9.14 -0.75 9.24
N SER A 118 9.02 0.08 8.20
CA SER A 118 8.84 -0.39 6.82
C SER A 118 10.16 -0.90 6.22
N ALA A 119 10.16 -2.12 5.74
CA ALA A 119 11.24 -2.64 4.91
C ALA A 119 11.22 -2.03 3.49
N LEU A 120 10.05 -1.62 3.00
CA LEU A 120 9.86 -1.11 1.63
C LEU A 120 10.74 0.11 1.32
N ARG A 121 11.03 0.96 2.32
CA ARG A 121 11.95 2.10 2.17
C ARG A 121 13.35 1.72 1.68
N HIS A 122 13.78 0.46 1.87
CA HIS A 122 15.07 -0.03 1.39
C HIS A 122 14.98 -0.65 0.00
N TYR A 123 13.85 -1.27 -0.32
CA TYR A 123 13.64 -1.92 -1.61
C TYR A 123 13.14 -0.93 -2.68
N ALA A 124 12.42 0.11 -2.26
CA ALA A 124 11.85 1.13 -3.13
C ALA A 124 11.97 2.52 -2.48
N PRO A 125 13.21 3.04 -2.28
CA PRO A 125 13.45 4.31 -1.61
C PRO A 125 12.80 5.51 -2.32
N ASP A 126 12.63 5.42 -3.63
CA ASP A 126 12.02 6.47 -4.45
C ASP A 126 10.56 6.74 -4.08
N PHE A 127 9.88 5.80 -3.43
CA PHE A 127 8.54 6.01 -2.90
C PHE A 127 8.52 6.96 -1.70
N PHE A 128 9.68 7.21 -1.09
CA PHE A 128 9.79 7.96 0.16
C PHE A 128 10.84 9.10 0.08
N PRO A 129 10.79 9.96 -0.95
CA PRO A 129 11.85 10.96 -1.19
C PRO A 129 12.01 11.97 -0.04
N TYR A 130 10.97 12.15 0.79
CA TYR A 130 10.99 13.11 1.89
C TYR A 130 11.53 12.53 3.21
N TYR A 131 11.87 11.26 3.25
CA TYR A 131 12.22 10.53 4.46
C TYR A 131 13.56 9.81 4.35
N ALA A 132 14.29 10.01 3.25
CA ALA A 132 15.54 9.30 2.97
C ALA A 132 16.61 9.51 4.06
N ASP A 133 16.63 10.69 4.69
CA ASP A 133 17.68 11.12 5.62
C ASP A 133 17.32 10.96 7.10
N LYS A 134 16.25 10.27 7.45
CA LYS A 134 15.85 10.08 8.86
C LYS A 134 16.61 8.92 9.48
N ASP A 135 17.39 9.21 10.52
CA ASP A 135 18.23 8.24 11.23
C ASP A 135 17.44 7.27 12.16
N ASP A 136 16.19 7.56 12.45
CA ASP A 136 15.35 6.85 13.45
C ASP A 136 14.60 5.64 12.84
N HIS A 137 15.18 5.00 11.86
CA HIS A 137 14.56 3.85 11.21
C HIS A 137 15.11 2.52 11.75
N MET A 138 14.27 1.49 11.78
CA MET A 138 14.76 0.14 12.06
C MET A 138 15.87 -0.21 11.07
N PRO A 139 17.04 -0.62 11.56
CA PRO A 139 18.13 -1.00 10.67
C PRO A 139 17.76 -2.28 9.90
N ILE A 140 18.01 -2.29 8.60
CA ILE A 140 18.07 -3.55 7.86
C ILE A 140 19.42 -4.20 8.18
N ARG A 141 19.35 -5.36 8.78
CA ARG A 141 20.53 -6.17 9.01
C ARG A 141 20.91 -6.91 7.73
N SER A 142 22.19 -6.99 7.43
CA SER A 142 22.69 -7.87 6.38
C SER A 142 22.16 -9.29 6.62
N GLY A 143 21.64 -9.92 5.58
CA GLY A 143 21.08 -11.27 5.66
C GLY A 143 22.10 -12.27 6.21
N LYS A 144 21.64 -13.23 6.99
CA LYS A 144 22.46 -14.39 7.37
C LYS A 144 22.73 -15.23 6.12
N LYS A 145 23.88 -15.93 6.12
CA LYS A 145 24.16 -16.89 5.05
C LYS A 145 23.02 -17.92 4.99
N ILE A 146 22.47 -18.10 3.80
CA ILE A 146 21.44 -19.11 3.55
C ILE A 146 22.05 -20.50 3.78
N PRO A 147 21.43 -21.36 4.61
CA PRO A 147 21.89 -22.73 4.80
C PRO A 147 21.93 -23.52 3.49
N SER A 148 22.82 -24.50 3.40
CA SER A 148 23.03 -25.28 2.17
C SER A 148 21.82 -26.09 1.71
N PHE A 149 20.88 -26.38 2.60
CA PHE A 149 19.63 -27.07 2.29
C PHE A 149 18.51 -26.13 1.81
N LEU A 150 18.78 -24.82 1.70
CA LEU A 150 17.81 -23.84 1.21
C LEU A 150 18.30 -23.15 -0.08
N ARG A 151 17.38 -22.86 -0.96
CA ARG A 151 17.57 -21.95 -2.10
C ARG A 151 16.45 -20.90 -2.09
N HIS A 152 16.77 -19.73 -2.62
CA HIS A 152 15.84 -18.60 -2.63
C HIS A 152 15.87 -17.88 -3.98
N PHE A 153 14.70 -17.68 -4.57
CA PHE A 153 14.52 -16.97 -5.84
C PHE A 153 13.26 -16.10 -5.77
N GLY A 154 13.42 -14.77 -5.76
CA GLY A 154 12.30 -13.86 -5.62
C GLY A 154 11.57 -14.07 -4.29
N THR A 155 10.28 -14.41 -4.34
CA THR A 155 9.44 -14.77 -3.19
C THR A 155 9.50 -16.27 -2.84
N THR A 156 10.09 -17.08 -3.71
CA THR A 156 10.12 -18.54 -3.61
C THR A 156 11.26 -19.04 -2.74
N TRP A 157 10.95 -19.96 -1.84
CA TRP A 157 11.92 -20.75 -1.11
C TRP A 157 11.85 -22.23 -1.51
N ILE A 158 13.02 -22.88 -1.58
CA ILE A 158 13.14 -24.29 -1.89
C ILE A 158 13.89 -24.95 -0.73
N VAL A 159 13.32 -25.99 -0.16
CA VAL A 159 13.95 -26.82 0.86
C VAL A 159 14.40 -28.13 0.23
N ILE A 160 15.69 -28.42 0.32
CA ILE A 160 16.32 -29.60 -0.28
C ILE A 160 16.74 -30.57 0.83
N SER A 161 16.25 -31.77 0.74
CA SER A 161 16.59 -32.87 1.68
C SER A 161 17.94 -33.52 1.36
N GLU A 162 18.48 -34.32 2.26
CA GLU A 162 19.73 -35.03 2.06
C GLU A 162 19.72 -35.99 0.85
N ASN A 163 18.55 -36.56 0.52
CA ASN A 163 18.37 -37.42 -0.65
C ASN A 163 18.05 -36.60 -1.92
N ARG A 164 18.21 -35.25 -1.89
CA ARG A 164 17.98 -34.33 -2.98
C ARG A 164 16.52 -34.21 -3.45
N GLN A 165 15.59 -34.73 -2.67
CA GLN A 165 14.18 -34.35 -2.86
C GLN A 165 13.95 -32.93 -2.35
N ALA A 166 13.08 -32.18 -3.01
CA ALA A 166 12.79 -30.82 -2.61
C ALA A 166 11.29 -30.55 -2.55
N PHE A 167 10.89 -29.68 -1.63
CA PHE A 167 9.61 -29.02 -1.73
C PHE A 167 9.81 -27.50 -1.93
N VAL A 168 8.86 -26.90 -2.61
CA VAL A 168 8.92 -25.50 -3.02
C VAL A 168 7.82 -24.73 -2.29
N MET A 169 8.15 -23.55 -1.79
CA MET A 169 7.19 -22.62 -1.18
C MET A 169 7.00 -21.45 -2.12
N ASP A 170 5.77 -21.31 -2.61
CA ASP A 170 5.33 -20.25 -3.55
C ASP A 170 5.97 -20.35 -4.94
N CYS A 171 5.23 -19.89 -5.96
CA CYS A 171 5.73 -19.79 -7.32
C CYS A 171 5.00 -18.68 -8.08
N GLY A 172 5.48 -17.45 -7.96
CA GLY A 172 4.90 -16.26 -8.59
C GLY A 172 5.45 -15.97 -9.97
N SER A 173 6.46 -16.68 -10.46
CA SER A 173 7.00 -16.42 -11.79
C SER A 173 7.58 -17.66 -12.44
N THR A 174 7.51 -17.70 -13.78
CA THR A 174 8.13 -18.77 -14.61
C THR A 174 9.66 -18.79 -14.52
N GLN A 175 10.28 -17.71 -14.04
CA GLN A 175 11.72 -17.68 -13.79
C GLN A 175 12.11 -18.67 -12.69
N VAL A 176 11.28 -18.82 -11.66
CA VAL A 176 11.48 -19.81 -10.60
C VAL A 176 11.57 -21.23 -11.17
N ILE A 177 10.69 -21.58 -12.10
CA ILE A 177 10.70 -22.88 -12.78
C ILE A 177 12.06 -23.12 -13.45
N ARG A 178 12.57 -22.13 -14.18
CA ARG A 178 13.88 -22.21 -14.86
C ARG A 178 15.04 -22.36 -13.88
N GLU A 179 14.99 -21.68 -12.74
CA GLU A 179 16.04 -21.84 -11.71
C GLU A 179 15.98 -23.23 -11.06
N ILE A 180 14.81 -23.82 -10.86
CA ILE A 180 14.65 -25.19 -10.38
C ILE A 180 15.20 -26.20 -11.40
N GLU A 181 14.90 -26.02 -12.70
CA GLU A 181 15.45 -26.85 -13.77
C GLU A 181 16.98 -26.85 -13.76
N LYS A 182 17.60 -25.70 -13.60
CA LYS A 182 19.06 -25.60 -13.47
C LYS A 182 19.59 -26.38 -12.25
N LEU A 183 18.89 -26.31 -11.11
CA LEU A 183 19.27 -27.10 -9.93
C LEU A 183 19.15 -28.61 -10.19
N GLN A 184 18.18 -29.05 -10.96
CA GLN A 184 18.05 -30.44 -11.41
C GLN A 184 19.18 -30.84 -12.37
N GLU A 185 19.50 -30.00 -13.34
CA GLU A 185 20.61 -30.22 -14.30
C GLU A 185 21.96 -30.31 -13.57
N LEU A 186 22.15 -29.51 -12.52
CA LEU A 186 23.34 -29.56 -11.68
C LEU A 186 23.36 -30.75 -10.70
N GLY A 187 22.27 -31.53 -10.63
CA GLY A 187 22.13 -32.66 -9.72
C GLY A 187 21.94 -32.26 -8.25
N GLU A 188 21.64 -30.99 -7.98
CA GLU A 188 21.32 -30.51 -6.63
C GLU A 188 19.95 -30.98 -6.16
N ILE A 189 18.98 -31.07 -7.09
CA ILE A 189 17.63 -31.57 -6.86
C ILE A 189 17.38 -32.77 -7.79
N SER A 190 16.87 -33.87 -7.24
CA SER A 190 16.47 -35.04 -8.01
C SER A 190 14.98 -35.02 -8.36
N GLU A 191 14.14 -34.49 -7.47
CA GLU A 191 12.69 -34.54 -7.57
C GLU A 191 12.07 -33.39 -6.78
N ILE A 192 11.00 -32.81 -7.31
CA ILE A 192 10.11 -31.90 -6.59
C ILE A 192 8.94 -32.73 -6.05
N THR A 193 8.79 -32.77 -4.73
CA THR A 193 7.74 -33.57 -4.10
C THR A 193 6.43 -32.82 -3.96
N GLU A 194 6.49 -31.55 -3.60
CA GLU A 194 5.32 -30.74 -3.33
C GLU A 194 5.60 -29.25 -3.62
N LEU A 195 4.54 -28.50 -3.96
CA LEU A 195 4.47 -27.06 -3.93
C LEU A 195 3.55 -26.63 -2.78
N TRP A 196 4.04 -25.77 -1.90
CA TRP A 196 3.25 -25.20 -0.83
C TRP A 196 3.02 -23.73 -1.09
N VAL A 197 1.76 -23.25 -0.97
CA VAL A 197 1.39 -21.86 -1.21
C VAL A 197 1.06 -21.19 0.11
N THR A 198 1.76 -20.10 0.40
CA THR A 198 1.59 -19.35 1.67
C THR A 198 0.38 -18.45 1.67
N HIS A 199 0.14 -17.74 0.57
CA HIS A 199 -1.01 -16.87 0.35
C HIS A 199 -1.20 -16.58 -1.14
N TYR A 200 -2.29 -15.88 -1.49
CA TYR A 200 -2.78 -15.74 -2.87
C TYR A 200 -2.30 -14.47 -3.62
N HIS A 201 -1.29 -13.76 -3.17
CA HIS A 201 -0.75 -12.63 -3.94
C HIS A 201 -0.05 -13.11 -5.21
N ASP A 202 -0.14 -12.31 -6.26
CA ASP A 202 0.32 -12.64 -7.61
C ASP A 202 1.78 -13.10 -7.64
N ASP A 203 2.65 -12.42 -6.90
CA ASP A 203 4.07 -12.77 -6.77
C ASP A 203 4.34 -14.08 -6.01
N HIS A 204 3.30 -14.76 -5.54
CA HIS A 204 3.35 -16.08 -4.88
C HIS A 204 2.64 -17.18 -5.67
N VAL A 205 1.70 -16.84 -6.57
CA VAL A 205 0.80 -17.83 -7.18
C VAL A 205 0.73 -17.82 -8.70
N ASP A 206 1.16 -16.77 -9.39
CA ASP A 206 0.91 -16.58 -10.83
C ASP A 206 1.46 -17.70 -11.72
N ALA A 207 2.53 -18.36 -11.33
CA ALA A 207 3.14 -19.42 -12.13
C ALA A 207 2.80 -20.85 -11.64
N ILE A 208 1.80 -21.03 -10.75
CA ILE A 208 1.37 -22.35 -10.26
C ILE A 208 0.94 -23.28 -11.40
N PRO A 209 0.12 -22.86 -12.38
CA PRO A 209 -0.28 -23.75 -13.47
C PRO A 209 0.90 -24.29 -14.29
N GLU A 210 1.86 -23.44 -14.63
CA GLU A 210 3.07 -23.83 -15.34
C GLU A 210 3.96 -24.74 -14.50
N PHE A 211 4.06 -24.46 -13.20
CA PHE A 211 4.80 -25.26 -12.26
C PHE A 211 4.24 -26.68 -12.16
N GLN A 212 2.92 -26.82 -11.98
CA GLN A 212 2.24 -28.12 -11.93
C GLN A 212 2.40 -28.90 -13.23
N ASN A 213 2.26 -28.23 -14.38
CA ASN A 213 2.47 -28.86 -15.68
C ASN A 213 3.90 -29.36 -15.86
N ARG A 214 4.88 -28.66 -15.29
CA ARG A 214 6.29 -29.00 -15.45
C ARG A 214 6.78 -30.10 -14.51
N PHE A 215 6.37 -30.06 -13.23
CA PHE A 215 6.91 -30.94 -12.20
C PHE A 215 5.93 -32.03 -11.74
N SER A 216 4.67 -31.96 -12.14
CA SER A 216 3.62 -32.98 -11.85
C SER A 216 3.49 -33.30 -10.35
N CYS A 217 3.73 -32.31 -9.47
CA CYS A 217 3.67 -32.50 -8.03
C CYS A 217 2.35 -31.97 -7.44
N TYR A 218 2.05 -32.35 -6.21
CA TYR A 218 0.90 -31.85 -5.48
C TYR A 218 1.13 -30.41 -5.02
N THR A 219 0.07 -29.59 -5.15
CA THR A 219 0.03 -28.28 -4.51
C THR A 219 -0.75 -28.36 -3.21
N ARG A 220 -0.20 -27.76 -2.15
CA ARG A 220 -0.84 -27.68 -0.83
C ARG A 220 -0.99 -26.24 -0.41
N THR A 221 -2.15 -25.93 0.14
CA THR A 221 -2.45 -24.60 0.68
C THR A 221 -3.61 -24.68 1.66
N ASP A 222 -3.93 -23.57 2.32
CA ASP A 222 -5.14 -23.39 3.11
C ASP A 222 -6.39 -23.39 2.20
N SER A 223 -7.52 -23.79 2.76
CA SER A 223 -8.80 -23.89 2.02
C SER A 223 -9.28 -22.55 1.46
N ILE A 224 -9.04 -21.44 2.15
CA ILE A 224 -9.41 -20.10 1.68
C ILE A 224 -8.52 -19.69 0.50
N VAL A 225 -7.22 -19.91 0.61
CA VAL A 225 -6.29 -19.65 -0.50
C VAL A 225 -6.64 -20.50 -1.72
N ALA A 226 -7.00 -21.78 -1.54
CA ALA A 226 -7.47 -22.63 -2.62
C ALA A 226 -8.69 -22.06 -3.33
N GLN A 227 -9.71 -21.62 -2.57
CA GLN A 227 -10.92 -21.01 -3.13
C GLN A 227 -10.61 -19.74 -3.95
N VAL A 228 -9.69 -18.89 -3.47
CA VAL A 228 -9.30 -17.68 -4.22
C VAL A 228 -8.59 -18.03 -5.53
N ILE A 229 -7.70 -19.03 -5.51
CA ILE A 229 -6.97 -19.48 -6.71
C ILE A 229 -7.92 -20.14 -7.73
N GLU A 230 -8.87 -20.96 -7.25
CA GLU A 230 -9.83 -21.68 -8.10
C GLU A 230 -10.92 -20.76 -8.69
N SER A 231 -11.23 -19.67 -8.03
CA SER A 231 -12.28 -18.73 -8.43
C SER A 231 -11.87 -17.27 -8.23
N PRO A 232 -10.82 -16.81 -8.92
CA PRO A 232 -10.26 -15.48 -8.69
C PRO A 232 -11.27 -14.35 -8.95
N GLU A 233 -12.21 -14.54 -9.88
CA GLU A 233 -13.21 -13.51 -10.19
C GLU A 233 -14.17 -13.24 -9.01
N ALA A 234 -14.38 -14.21 -8.11
CA ALA A 234 -15.23 -14.04 -6.95
C ALA A 234 -14.60 -13.09 -5.89
N TYR A 235 -13.30 -12.83 -5.99
CA TYR A 235 -12.51 -12.06 -5.02
C TYR A 235 -11.83 -10.82 -5.63
N ARG A 236 -12.02 -10.58 -6.92
CA ARG A 236 -11.62 -9.31 -7.55
C ARG A 236 -12.67 -8.26 -7.24
N ILE A 237 -12.32 -7.32 -6.37
CA ILE A 237 -13.09 -6.11 -6.08
C ILE A 237 -12.72 -5.03 -7.11
#